data_bffa9f9a6d0536eeefc67208a34ed5a6
#
_entry.id   bffa9f9a6d0536eeefc67208a34ed5a6
#
_cell.length_a   1.000
_cell.length_b   1.000
_cell.length_c   1.000
_cell.angle_alpha   90.00
_cell.angle_beta   90.00
_cell.angle_gamma   90.00
#
_symmetry.space_group_name_H-M   'P 1'
#
loop_
_entity.id
_entity.type
_entity.pdbx_description
1 polymer ?
#
loop_
_entity_poly.entity_id
_entity_poly.type
_entity_poly.pdbx_seq_one_letter_code
_entity_poly.pdbx_strand_id
1 'polypeptide(L)'
;MEISNILVVDDELSVIKALTRSFLDDPYKVYSAISATEGLSILEKVEIKVVISDEGMPGMSGADFLAKVKVRFPAVVRIMLTGHASLDAAIKAINRGEIYRFFTKPWDDFELRFAVRSAVEKYDLEEENRRLLDIVKKQALNMKLLAKEFPGITQLEYDEKGRIIIQDVPDAEIARIVAELDLEYSA
;
A
#
# COMPACT_ATOMS: atom_id res chain seq x y z
N MET A 1 9.71 -10.11 -12.60
CA MET A 1 8.58 -9.25 -12.17
C MET A 1 7.84 -10.00 -11.07
N GLU A 2 7.57 -9.35 -9.97
CA GLU A 2 6.78 -9.94 -8.89
C GLU A 2 5.32 -10.05 -9.31
N ILE A 3 4.69 -11.22 -9.06
CA ILE A 3 3.30 -11.44 -9.41
C ILE A 3 2.41 -10.70 -8.42
N SER A 4 1.58 -9.79 -8.90
CA SER A 4 0.67 -9.02 -8.05
C SER A 4 -0.68 -9.71 -7.92
N ASN A 5 -1.21 -9.77 -6.69
CA ASN A 5 -2.53 -10.36 -6.44
C ASN A 5 -3.63 -9.30 -6.65
N ILE A 6 -4.64 -9.65 -7.44
CA ILE A 6 -5.85 -8.86 -7.63
C ILE A 6 -7.08 -9.70 -7.28
N LEU A 7 -8.13 -9.05 -6.78
CA LEU A 7 -9.39 -9.70 -6.39
C LEU A 7 -10.53 -9.16 -7.24
N VAL A 8 -11.29 -10.08 -7.81
CA VAL A 8 -12.53 -9.79 -8.56
C VAL A 8 -13.71 -10.27 -7.75
N VAL A 9 -14.71 -9.41 -7.54
CA VAL A 9 -15.93 -9.72 -6.77
C VAL A 9 -17.15 -9.38 -7.61
N ASP A 10 -17.91 -10.41 -7.97
CA ASP A 10 -19.13 -10.28 -8.78
C ASP A 10 -19.99 -11.52 -8.54
N ASP A 11 -21.29 -11.39 -8.40
CA ASP A 11 -22.20 -12.54 -8.17
C ASP A 11 -22.45 -13.35 -9.46
N GLU A 12 -22.10 -12.79 -10.61
CA GLU A 12 -22.16 -13.46 -11.91
C GLU A 12 -20.84 -14.14 -12.28
N LEU A 13 -20.80 -15.49 -12.25
CA LEU A 13 -19.63 -16.27 -12.65
C LEU A 13 -19.16 -16.00 -14.08
N SER A 14 -20.08 -15.61 -14.97
CA SER A 14 -19.77 -15.21 -16.36
C SER A 14 -18.89 -13.97 -16.42
N VAL A 15 -19.17 -12.98 -15.56
CA VAL A 15 -18.41 -11.74 -15.42
C VAL A 15 -17.03 -12.04 -14.81
N ILE A 16 -16.96 -12.85 -13.75
CA ILE A 16 -15.69 -13.28 -13.15
C ILE A 16 -14.79 -13.95 -14.20
N LYS A 17 -15.34 -14.87 -14.99
CA LYS A 17 -14.59 -15.54 -16.06
C LYS A 17 -14.12 -14.59 -17.14
N ALA A 18 -14.94 -13.61 -17.54
CA ALA A 18 -14.57 -12.61 -18.51
C ALA A 18 -13.41 -11.75 -17.98
N LEU A 19 -13.50 -11.23 -16.76
CA LEU A 19 -12.45 -10.44 -16.11
C LEU A 19 -11.15 -11.23 -15.93
N THR A 20 -11.25 -12.49 -15.46
CA THR A 20 -10.06 -13.34 -15.33
C THR A 20 -9.35 -13.55 -16.67
N ARG A 21 -10.11 -13.70 -17.75
CA ARG A 21 -9.57 -13.85 -19.10
C ARG A 21 -8.89 -12.57 -19.59
N SER A 22 -9.44 -11.39 -19.28
CA SER A 22 -8.84 -10.10 -19.66
C SER A 22 -7.42 -9.92 -19.07
N PHE A 23 -7.08 -10.61 -17.97
CA PHE A 23 -5.78 -10.52 -17.29
C PHE A 23 -4.86 -11.72 -17.49
N LEU A 24 -5.17 -12.68 -18.38
CA LEU A 24 -4.36 -13.90 -18.56
C LEU A 24 -2.92 -13.63 -18.97
N ASP A 25 -2.69 -12.59 -19.77
CA ASP A 25 -1.36 -12.25 -20.28
C ASP A 25 -0.60 -11.26 -19.38
N ASP A 26 -1.23 -10.82 -18.29
CA ASP A 26 -0.65 -9.88 -17.35
C ASP A 26 -0.01 -10.62 -16.15
N PRO A 27 0.97 -10.03 -15.47
CA PRO A 27 1.64 -10.66 -14.33
C PRO A 27 0.78 -10.57 -13.05
N TYR A 28 -0.48 -11.00 -13.15
CA TYR A 28 -1.42 -10.98 -12.02
C TYR A 28 -1.87 -12.38 -11.63
N LYS A 29 -1.97 -12.62 -10.33
CA LYS A 29 -2.73 -13.73 -9.79
C LYS A 29 -4.13 -13.23 -9.43
N VAL A 30 -5.13 -13.70 -10.18
CA VAL A 30 -6.52 -13.29 -10.00
C VAL A 30 -7.19 -14.20 -8.98
N TYR A 31 -7.64 -13.61 -7.88
CA TYR A 31 -8.56 -14.23 -6.91
C TYR A 31 -9.98 -13.81 -7.27
N SER A 32 -10.95 -14.66 -6.97
CA SER A 32 -12.36 -14.36 -7.25
C SER A 32 -13.25 -14.68 -6.07
N ALA A 33 -14.32 -13.91 -5.92
CA ALA A 33 -15.37 -14.11 -4.94
C ALA A 33 -16.74 -13.85 -5.59
N ILE A 34 -17.74 -14.62 -5.20
CA ILE A 34 -19.11 -14.47 -5.71
C ILE A 34 -19.99 -13.61 -4.78
N SER A 35 -19.40 -13.04 -3.74
CA SER A 35 -20.09 -12.14 -2.81
C SER A 35 -19.11 -11.24 -2.09
N ALA A 36 -19.61 -10.09 -1.61
CA ALA A 36 -18.86 -9.16 -0.77
C ALA A 36 -18.27 -9.83 0.49
N THR A 37 -19.02 -10.75 1.13
CA THR A 37 -18.58 -11.46 2.34
C THR A 37 -17.39 -12.37 2.05
N GLU A 38 -17.44 -13.12 0.95
CA GLU A 38 -16.33 -13.95 0.50
C GLU A 38 -15.11 -13.10 0.12
N GLY A 39 -15.32 -11.97 -0.56
CA GLY A 39 -14.28 -11.01 -0.88
C GLY A 39 -13.55 -10.49 0.36
N LEU A 40 -14.26 -10.14 1.43
CA LEU A 40 -13.66 -9.75 2.70
C LEU A 40 -12.83 -10.87 3.32
N SER A 41 -13.32 -12.12 3.27
CA SER A 41 -12.59 -13.29 3.80
C SER A 41 -11.29 -13.56 3.04
N ILE A 42 -11.24 -13.28 1.73
CA ILE A 42 -10.02 -13.41 0.93
C ILE A 42 -9.03 -12.30 1.33
N LEU A 43 -9.49 -11.06 1.46
CA LEU A 43 -8.66 -9.93 1.88
C LEU A 43 -8.02 -10.11 3.27
N GLU A 44 -8.62 -10.90 4.15
CA GLU A 44 -8.05 -11.23 5.47
C GLU A 44 -6.89 -12.23 5.38
N LYS A 45 -6.83 -13.02 4.32
CA LYS A 45 -5.90 -14.17 4.19
C LYS A 45 -4.82 -13.94 3.15
N VAL A 46 -5.08 -13.06 2.19
CA VAL A 46 -4.22 -12.82 1.04
C VAL A 46 -3.96 -11.35 0.91
N GLU A 47 -2.71 -10.98 0.73
CA GLU A 47 -2.33 -9.62 0.38
C GLU A 47 -2.80 -9.32 -1.04
N ILE A 48 -3.82 -8.48 -1.17
CA ILE A 48 -4.43 -8.03 -2.42
C ILE A 48 -4.04 -6.58 -2.66
N LYS A 49 -3.52 -6.27 -3.84
CA LYS A 49 -3.18 -4.89 -4.22
C LYS A 49 -4.37 -4.12 -4.79
N VAL A 50 -5.19 -4.79 -5.59
CA VAL A 50 -6.33 -4.18 -6.28
C VAL A 50 -7.57 -5.05 -6.12
N VAL A 51 -8.69 -4.44 -5.78
CA VAL A 51 -10.03 -5.05 -5.79
C VAL A 51 -10.85 -4.45 -6.93
N ILE A 52 -11.47 -5.30 -7.71
CA ILE A 52 -12.46 -4.95 -8.74
C ILE A 52 -13.79 -5.53 -8.28
N SER A 53 -14.79 -4.70 -8.00
CA SER A 53 -16.09 -5.15 -7.50
C SER A 53 -17.23 -4.68 -8.38
N ASP A 54 -18.17 -5.59 -8.65
CA ASP A 54 -19.47 -5.19 -9.14
C ASP A 54 -20.23 -4.35 -8.11
N GLU A 55 -21.07 -3.41 -8.59
CA GLU A 55 -21.94 -2.61 -7.74
C GLU A 55 -23.21 -3.35 -7.34
N GLY A 56 -23.79 -4.13 -8.26
CA GLY A 56 -25.14 -4.69 -8.17
C GLY A 56 -25.25 -6.02 -7.46
N MET A 57 -24.47 -6.29 -6.41
CA MET A 57 -24.44 -7.58 -5.72
C MET A 57 -25.58 -7.76 -4.71
N PRO A 58 -26.13 -8.99 -4.55
CA PRO A 58 -27.13 -9.29 -3.54
C PRO A 58 -26.61 -9.10 -2.11
N GLY A 59 -27.43 -8.56 -1.23
CA GLY A 59 -27.15 -8.42 0.21
C GLY A 59 -26.28 -7.23 0.56
N MET A 60 -25.08 -7.09 -0.01
CA MET A 60 -24.19 -5.96 0.20
C MET A 60 -23.78 -5.39 -1.14
N SER A 61 -24.08 -4.09 -1.36
CA SER A 61 -23.68 -3.40 -2.59
C SER A 61 -22.17 -3.33 -2.75
N GLY A 62 -21.69 -3.17 -3.99
CA GLY A 62 -20.27 -2.94 -4.25
C GLY A 62 -19.76 -1.69 -3.56
N ALA A 63 -20.54 -0.61 -3.52
CA ALA A 63 -20.18 0.62 -2.80
C ALA A 63 -19.96 0.35 -1.31
N ASP A 64 -20.88 -0.35 -0.65
CA ASP A 64 -20.75 -0.69 0.78
C ASP A 64 -19.57 -1.63 1.04
N PHE A 65 -19.34 -2.58 0.15
CA PHE A 65 -18.19 -3.47 0.21
C PHE A 65 -16.89 -2.68 0.11
N LEU A 66 -16.73 -1.84 -0.92
CA LEU A 66 -15.52 -1.05 -1.14
C LEU A 66 -15.29 0.00 -0.05
N ALA A 67 -16.35 0.55 0.53
CA ALA A 67 -16.26 1.40 1.73
C ALA A 67 -15.67 0.64 2.93
N LYS A 68 -16.11 -0.62 3.17
CA LYS A 68 -15.53 -1.48 4.21
C LYS A 68 -14.07 -1.84 3.91
N VAL A 69 -13.74 -2.14 2.64
CA VAL A 69 -12.36 -2.38 2.20
C VAL A 69 -11.48 -1.16 2.49
N LYS A 70 -11.96 0.05 2.20
CA LYS A 70 -11.23 1.29 2.52
C LYS A 70 -10.86 1.41 4.00
N VAL A 71 -11.79 1.08 4.88
CA VAL A 71 -11.58 1.20 6.34
C VAL A 71 -10.65 0.11 6.87
N ARG A 72 -10.84 -1.15 6.43
CA ARG A 72 -10.11 -2.31 6.97
C ARG A 72 -8.77 -2.56 6.28
N PHE A 73 -8.68 -2.25 5.00
CA PHE A 73 -7.53 -2.47 4.12
C PHE A 73 -7.21 -1.20 3.32
N PRO A 74 -6.81 -0.12 3.97
CA PRO A 74 -6.71 1.22 3.34
C PRO A 74 -5.72 1.28 2.18
N ALA A 75 -4.70 0.41 2.16
CA ALA A 75 -3.73 0.31 1.09
C ALA A 75 -4.32 -0.22 -0.22
N VAL A 76 -5.30 -1.14 -0.13
CA VAL A 76 -5.89 -1.78 -1.30
C VAL A 76 -6.53 -0.76 -2.23
N VAL A 77 -6.15 -0.76 -3.50
CA VAL A 77 -6.76 0.12 -4.51
C VAL A 77 -8.08 -0.49 -4.97
N ARG A 78 -9.13 0.30 -5.05
CA ARG A 78 -10.52 -0.12 -5.24
C ARG A 78 -11.06 0.38 -6.58
N ILE A 79 -11.51 -0.53 -7.43
CA ILE A 79 -12.15 -0.26 -8.72
C ILE A 79 -13.56 -0.81 -8.67
N MET A 80 -14.52 -0.09 -9.22
CA MET A 80 -15.92 -0.50 -9.29
C MET A 80 -16.32 -0.79 -10.73
N LEU A 81 -17.06 -1.86 -10.94
CA LEU A 81 -17.82 -2.09 -12.16
C LEU A 81 -19.28 -1.78 -11.90
N THR A 82 -19.95 -1.09 -12.80
CA THR A 82 -21.32 -0.67 -12.59
C THR A 82 -22.14 -0.75 -13.86
N GLY A 83 -23.41 -1.13 -13.74
CA GLY A 83 -24.39 -0.91 -14.80
C GLY A 83 -24.80 0.56 -14.90
N HIS A 84 -25.40 0.96 -16.00
CA HIS A 84 -25.85 2.35 -16.23
C HIS A 84 -26.80 2.89 -15.14
N ALA A 85 -27.58 2.02 -14.50
CA ALA A 85 -28.54 2.42 -13.47
C ALA A 85 -27.89 2.87 -12.15
N SER A 86 -26.61 2.51 -11.90
CA SER A 86 -25.91 2.78 -10.63
C SER A 86 -24.79 3.83 -10.77
N LEU A 87 -24.78 4.60 -11.84
CA LEU A 87 -23.72 5.58 -12.12
C LEU A 87 -23.62 6.66 -11.04
N ASP A 88 -24.76 7.12 -10.52
CA ASP A 88 -24.79 8.12 -9.43
C ASP A 88 -24.16 7.60 -8.14
N ALA A 89 -24.31 6.31 -7.83
CA ALA A 89 -23.65 5.67 -6.69
C ALA A 89 -22.14 5.64 -6.88
N ALA A 90 -21.67 5.28 -8.06
CA ALA A 90 -20.24 5.27 -8.39
C ALA A 90 -19.61 6.67 -8.29
N ILE A 91 -20.26 7.71 -8.81
CA ILE A 91 -19.80 9.10 -8.70
C ILE A 91 -19.71 9.56 -7.23
N LYS A 92 -20.71 9.22 -6.42
CA LYS A 92 -20.68 9.53 -4.97
C LYS A 92 -19.52 8.81 -4.26
N ALA A 93 -19.26 7.54 -4.61
CA ALA A 93 -18.17 6.76 -4.03
C ALA A 93 -16.78 7.32 -4.41
N ILE A 94 -16.60 7.81 -5.65
CA ILE A 94 -15.37 8.54 -6.04
C ILE A 94 -15.22 9.80 -5.20
N ASN A 95 -16.24 10.63 -5.11
CA ASN A 95 -16.19 11.92 -4.42
C ASN A 95 -15.88 11.75 -2.91
N ARG A 96 -16.26 10.61 -2.31
CA ARG A 96 -15.88 10.24 -0.94
C ARG A 96 -14.49 9.62 -0.82
N GLY A 97 -13.79 9.44 -1.94
CA GLY A 97 -12.51 8.74 -2.00
C GLY A 97 -12.60 7.26 -1.63
N GLU A 98 -13.76 6.64 -1.78
CA GLU A 98 -14.02 5.23 -1.50
C GLU A 98 -13.49 4.33 -2.60
N ILE A 99 -13.50 4.81 -3.85
CA ILE A 99 -12.98 4.11 -5.03
C ILE A 99 -11.97 4.95 -5.79
N TYR A 100 -11.04 4.28 -6.46
CA TYR A 100 -10.02 4.89 -7.31
C TYR A 100 -10.59 5.24 -8.69
N ARG A 101 -11.32 4.30 -9.29
CA ARG A 101 -11.94 4.44 -10.62
C ARG A 101 -13.17 3.55 -10.72
N PHE A 102 -14.08 3.88 -11.62
CA PHE A 102 -15.18 2.99 -12.01
C PHE A 102 -15.19 2.77 -13.52
N PHE A 103 -15.84 1.68 -13.95
CA PHE A 103 -16.12 1.35 -15.33
C PHE A 103 -17.57 0.93 -15.47
N THR A 104 -18.18 1.27 -16.60
CA THR A 104 -19.53 0.81 -16.94
C THR A 104 -19.48 -0.55 -17.61
N LYS A 105 -20.45 -1.41 -17.32
CA LYS A 105 -20.67 -2.67 -18.05
C LYS A 105 -21.46 -2.37 -19.34
N PRO A 106 -21.02 -2.83 -20.54
CA PRO A 106 -19.79 -3.54 -20.80
C PRO A 106 -18.57 -2.61 -20.78
N TRP A 107 -17.44 -3.11 -20.26
CA TRP A 107 -16.17 -2.36 -20.19
C TRP A 107 -15.33 -2.59 -21.45
N ASP A 108 -14.38 -1.68 -21.68
CA ASP A 108 -13.29 -1.87 -22.63
C ASP A 108 -12.12 -2.58 -21.90
N ASP A 109 -11.67 -3.73 -22.45
CA ASP A 109 -10.61 -4.54 -21.84
C ASP A 109 -9.28 -3.80 -21.78
N PHE A 110 -8.96 -2.98 -22.77
CA PHE A 110 -7.70 -2.22 -22.79
C PHE A 110 -7.71 -1.14 -21.72
N GLU A 111 -8.80 -0.38 -21.59
CA GLU A 111 -8.95 0.65 -20.56
C GLU A 111 -8.92 0.04 -19.15
N LEU A 112 -9.59 -1.09 -18.94
CA LEU A 112 -9.61 -1.77 -17.65
C LEU A 112 -8.22 -2.29 -17.26
N ARG A 113 -7.51 -2.95 -18.19
CA ARG A 113 -6.14 -3.45 -17.96
C ARG A 113 -5.19 -2.30 -17.63
N PHE A 114 -5.26 -1.20 -18.38
CA PHE A 114 -4.46 -0.01 -18.09
C PHE A 114 -4.75 0.56 -16.70
N ALA A 115 -6.02 0.63 -16.32
CA ALA A 115 -6.41 1.13 -15.00
C ALA A 115 -5.93 0.21 -13.86
N VAL A 116 -6.01 -1.11 -14.04
CA VAL A 116 -5.50 -2.09 -13.06
C VAL A 116 -3.98 -1.97 -12.92
N ARG A 117 -3.27 -1.82 -14.04
CA ARG A 117 -1.82 -1.59 -14.01
C ARG A 117 -1.47 -0.32 -13.21
N SER A 118 -2.12 0.80 -13.51
CA SER A 118 -1.91 2.05 -12.77
C SER A 118 -2.30 1.93 -11.29
N ALA A 119 -3.32 1.12 -10.98
CA ALA A 119 -3.72 0.83 -9.61
C ALA A 119 -2.66 0.01 -8.84
N VAL A 120 -2.04 -0.98 -9.48
CA VAL A 120 -0.93 -1.75 -8.89
C VAL A 120 0.28 -0.86 -8.67
N GLU A 121 0.67 -0.06 -9.65
CA GLU A 121 1.78 0.89 -9.54
C GLU A 121 1.54 1.89 -8.38
N LYS A 122 0.31 2.38 -8.24
CA LYS A 122 -0.09 3.25 -7.13
C LYS A 122 0.06 2.56 -5.78
N TYR A 123 -0.42 1.32 -5.65
CA TYR A 123 -0.27 0.53 -4.43
C TYR A 123 1.21 0.39 -4.04
N ASP A 124 2.05 -0.02 -5.00
CA ASP A 124 3.47 -0.25 -4.75
C ASP A 124 4.20 1.02 -4.33
N LEU A 125 3.90 2.17 -4.96
CA LEU A 125 4.44 3.47 -4.57
C LEU A 125 4.00 3.90 -3.17
N GLU A 126 2.74 3.73 -2.81
CA GLU A 126 2.22 4.08 -1.49
C GLU A 126 2.80 3.19 -0.40
N GLU A 127 3.02 1.89 -0.69
CA GLU A 127 3.64 0.96 0.24
C GLU A 127 5.12 1.27 0.46
N GLU A 128 5.87 1.55 -0.60
CA GLU A 128 7.27 1.95 -0.49
C GLU A 128 7.42 3.28 0.26
N ASN A 129 6.57 4.27 -0.01
CA ASN A 129 6.55 5.52 0.76
C ASN A 129 6.31 5.28 2.25
N ARG A 130 5.39 4.37 2.59
CA ARG A 130 5.08 4.01 3.99
C ARG A 130 6.29 3.37 4.65
N ARG A 131 6.93 2.43 3.96
CA ARG A 131 8.15 1.76 4.41
C ARG A 131 9.29 2.76 4.65
N LEU A 132 9.53 3.69 3.71
CA LEU A 132 10.56 4.72 3.85
C LEU A 132 10.27 5.64 5.04
N LEU A 133 9.01 6.07 5.22
CA LEU A 133 8.62 6.87 6.38
C LEU A 133 8.87 6.15 7.70
N ASP A 134 8.63 4.84 7.78
CA ASP A 134 8.89 4.06 8.99
C ASP A 134 10.40 3.93 9.27
N ILE A 135 11.22 3.77 8.24
CA ILE A 135 12.68 3.80 8.38
C ILE A 135 13.15 5.15 8.91
N VAL A 136 12.68 6.26 8.32
CA VAL A 136 13.04 7.61 8.77
C VAL A 136 12.63 7.86 10.23
N LYS A 137 11.42 7.42 10.61
CA LYS A 137 10.96 7.53 12.01
C LYS A 137 11.85 6.74 12.98
N LYS A 138 12.24 5.51 12.63
CA LYS A 138 13.14 4.69 13.44
C LYS A 138 14.51 5.35 13.56
N GLN A 139 15.08 5.85 12.46
CA GLN A 139 16.37 6.56 12.49
C GLN A 139 16.30 7.82 13.36
N ALA A 140 15.22 8.63 13.22
CA ALA A 140 15.04 9.82 14.05
C ALA A 140 14.91 9.49 15.55
N LEU A 141 14.25 8.37 15.89
CA LEU A 141 14.17 7.89 17.26
C LEU A 141 15.55 7.47 17.79
N ASN A 142 16.31 6.69 17.00
CA ASN A 142 17.67 6.27 17.36
C ASN A 142 18.59 7.48 17.59
N MET A 143 18.53 8.49 16.70
CA MET A 143 19.27 9.74 16.87
C MET A 143 18.92 10.46 18.20
N LYS A 144 17.63 10.51 18.55
CA LYS A 144 17.21 11.10 19.84
C LYS A 144 17.72 10.33 21.04
N LEU A 145 17.76 8.99 20.97
CA LEU A 145 18.30 8.15 22.04
C LEU A 145 19.80 8.38 22.19
N LEU A 146 20.55 8.36 21.08
CA LEU A 146 21.99 8.64 21.06
C LEU A 146 22.31 10.04 21.62
N ALA A 147 21.54 11.07 21.21
CA ALA A 147 21.73 12.43 21.72
C ALA A 147 21.43 12.54 23.23
N LYS A 148 20.58 11.66 23.79
CA LYS A 148 20.31 11.60 25.23
C LYS A 148 21.43 10.90 26.00
N GLU A 149 21.99 9.82 25.46
CA GLU A 149 23.08 9.06 26.06
C GLU A 149 24.43 9.78 25.93
N PHE A 150 24.62 10.45 24.80
CA PHE A 150 25.85 11.19 24.47
C PHE A 150 25.52 12.64 24.15
N PRO A 151 25.32 13.50 25.20
CA PRO A 151 25.06 14.92 25.00
C PRO A 151 26.25 15.56 24.27
N GLY A 152 26.01 16.08 23.06
CA GLY A 152 27.04 16.69 22.22
C GLY A 152 27.24 15.99 20.84
N ILE A 153 26.83 14.74 20.68
CA ILE A 153 27.00 14.02 19.38
C ILE A 153 26.23 14.67 18.22
N THR A 154 25.18 15.44 18.56
CA THR A 154 24.36 16.17 17.57
C THR A 154 24.70 17.67 17.51
N GLN A 155 25.63 18.16 18.33
CA GLN A 155 26.09 19.54 18.34
C GLN A 155 27.41 19.61 17.59
N LEU A 156 27.33 20.05 16.32
CA LEU A 156 28.52 20.41 15.56
C LEU A 156 28.95 21.80 16.01
N GLU A 157 30.09 21.90 16.69
CA GLU A 157 30.76 23.17 16.97
C GLU A 157 31.57 23.56 15.74
N TYR A 158 31.47 24.84 15.36
CA TYR A 158 32.22 25.39 14.24
C TYR A 158 33.23 26.42 14.76
N ASP A 159 34.43 26.42 14.19
CA ASP A 159 35.41 27.47 14.45
C ASP A 159 35.00 28.79 13.74
N GLU A 160 35.73 29.86 14.00
CA GLU A 160 35.50 31.20 13.40
C GLU A 160 35.59 31.21 11.86
N LYS A 161 36.12 30.15 11.26
CA LYS A 161 36.24 29.94 9.82
C LYS A 161 35.19 28.99 9.25
N GLY A 162 34.20 28.56 10.08
CA GLY A 162 33.13 27.65 9.67
C GLY A 162 33.55 26.19 9.51
N ARG A 163 34.70 25.77 10.08
CA ARG A 163 35.15 24.37 10.07
C ARG A 163 34.63 23.67 11.33
N ILE A 164 34.22 22.40 11.15
CA ILE A 164 33.74 21.59 12.27
C ILE A 164 34.89 21.36 13.25
N ILE A 165 34.68 21.73 14.52
CA ILE A 165 35.58 21.38 15.61
C ILE A 165 35.25 19.95 16.03
N ILE A 166 36.13 19.01 15.72
CA ILE A 166 36.05 17.65 16.26
C ILE A 166 36.79 17.72 17.60
N GLN A 167 36.06 17.57 18.72
CA GLN A 167 36.71 17.39 19.99
C GLN A 167 37.49 16.07 19.95
N ASP A 168 38.73 16.10 20.40
CA ASP A 168 39.55 14.89 20.52
C ASP A 168 38.85 13.91 21.47
N VAL A 169 38.19 12.91 20.90
CA VAL A 169 37.62 11.79 21.66
C VAL A 169 38.78 10.84 21.96
N PRO A 170 39.07 10.50 23.19
CA PRO A 170 40.14 9.57 23.52
C PRO A 170 39.96 8.24 22.82
N ASP A 171 41.05 7.69 22.22
CA ASP A 171 41.02 6.41 21.49
C ASP A 171 40.37 5.26 22.26
N ALA A 172 40.49 5.29 23.62
CA ALA A 172 39.84 4.33 24.51
C ALA A 172 38.30 4.43 24.50
N GLU A 173 37.76 5.61 24.29
CA GLU A 173 36.30 5.85 24.24
C GLU A 173 35.73 5.46 22.87
N ILE A 174 36.49 5.73 21.80
CA ILE A 174 36.18 5.24 20.43
C ILE A 174 36.16 3.70 20.41
N ALA A 175 37.18 3.06 20.99
CA ALA A 175 37.26 1.60 21.04
C ALA A 175 36.08 0.98 21.84
N ARG A 176 35.63 1.65 22.91
CA ARG A 176 34.48 1.21 23.70
C ARG A 176 33.18 1.31 22.91
N ILE A 177 32.95 2.41 22.21
CA ILE A 177 31.75 2.63 21.37
C ILE A 177 31.71 1.61 20.23
N VAL A 178 32.84 1.36 19.58
CA VAL A 178 32.92 0.34 18.50
C VAL A 178 32.61 -1.06 19.03
N ALA A 179 33.17 -1.44 20.20
CA ALA A 179 32.93 -2.74 20.80
C ALA A 179 31.46 -2.93 21.24
N GLU A 180 30.78 -1.90 21.71
CA GLU A 180 29.36 -1.94 22.06
C GLU A 180 28.48 -2.08 20.81
N LEU A 181 28.81 -1.40 19.70
CA LEU A 181 28.11 -1.51 18.43
C LEU A 181 28.28 -2.90 17.80
N ASP A 182 29.48 -3.50 17.85
CA ASP A 182 29.73 -4.84 17.31
C ASP A 182 29.00 -5.96 18.07
N LEU A 183 28.69 -5.76 19.35
CA LEU A 183 27.91 -6.70 20.16
C LEU A 183 26.42 -6.67 19.81
N GLU A 184 25.86 -5.52 19.38
CA GLU A 184 24.45 -5.42 18.98
C GLU A 184 24.18 -5.96 17.58
N TYR A 185 25.17 -6.00 16.70
CA TYR A 185 25.04 -6.55 15.33
C TYR A 185 25.36 -8.05 15.22
N SER A 186 25.79 -8.69 16.31
CA SER A 186 26.16 -10.12 16.35
C SER A 186 25.15 -11.00 17.11
N ALA A 187 24.00 -10.46 17.51
CA ALA A 187 22.89 -11.12 18.15
C ALA A 187 21.62 -11.05 17.28
#